data_15a257e0e07e0eec3ca183d6eeb0de1c
#
_entry.id   15a257e0e07e0eec3ca183d6eeb0de1c
#
_cell.length_a   1.000
_cell.length_b   1.000
_cell.length_c   1.000
_cell.angle_alpha   90.00
_cell.angle_beta   90.00
_cell.angle_gamma   90.00
#
_symmetry.space_group_name_H-M   'P 1'
#
loop_
_entity.id
_entity.type
_entity.pdbx_description
1 polymer ?
#
loop_
_entity_poly.entity_id
_entity_poly.type
_entity_poly.pdbx_seq_one_letter_code
_entity_poly.pdbx_strand_id
1 'polypeptide(L)'
;GKIATGDLFVGDSATKAAIEAKCAPDCVEMEGAAVSQIAAKNGVPCVILRAMSDNADEDGHEVLVVKKFSIGEYVATATKIVAAMVEAL
;
A
#
# COMPACT_ATOMS: atom_id res chain seq x y z
N GLY A 1 8.65 5.36 -5.92
CA GLY A 1 7.29 5.89 -6.10
C GLY A 1 6.82 6.65 -4.87
N LYS A 2 5.65 7.22 -4.97
CA LYS A 2 5.02 7.98 -3.88
C LYS A 2 3.84 7.20 -3.33
N ILE A 3 3.84 6.95 -2.02
CA ILE A 3 2.75 6.27 -1.32
C ILE A 3 2.00 7.32 -0.48
N ALA A 4 0.68 7.39 -0.63
CA ALA A 4 -0.16 8.19 0.26
C ALA A 4 -0.78 7.29 1.32
N THR A 5 -0.64 7.68 2.58
CA THR A 5 -1.17 6.94 3.73
C THR A 5 -2.27 7.75 4.41
N GLY A 6 -3.35 7.08 4.79
CA GLY A 6 -4.41 7.68 5.60
C GLY A 6 -5.25 6.62 6.29
N ASP A 7 -6.04 7.05 7.26
CA ASP A 7 -6.92 6.15 8.03
C ASP A 7 -8.28 5.96 7.34
N LEU A 8 -8.26 5.94 6.01
CA LEU A 8 -9.45 5.83 5.19
C LEU A 8 -9.27 4.76 4.12
N PHE A 9 -10.20 3.84 4.03
CA PHE A 9 -10.27 2.93 2.89
C PHE A 9 -10.78 3.70 1.67
N VAL A 10 -9.93 3.81 0.63
CA VAL A 10 -10.29 4.51 -0.60
C VAL A 10 -11.06 3.56 -1.49
N GLY A 11 -12.38 3.68 -1.49
CA GLY A 11 -13.30 2.80 -2.22
C GLY A 11 -14.29 3.55 -3.10
N ASP A 12 -13.98 4.78 -3.48
CA ASP A 12 -14.81 5.56 -4.40
C ASP A 12 -13.96 6.49 -5.26
N SER A 13 -14.44 6.75 -6.48
CA SER A 13 -13.72 7.54 -7.48
C SER A 13 -13.56 9.00 -7.07
N ALA A 14 -14.49 9.56 -6.33
CA ALA A 14 -14.44 10.96 -5.89
C ALA A 14 -13.31 11.16 -4.87
N THR A 15 -13.20 10.28 -3.89
CA THR A 15 -12.12 10.31 -2.89
C THR A 15 -10.77 10.08 -3.56
N LYS A 16 -10.69 9.11 -4.47
CA LYS A 16 -9.48 8.83 -5.26
C LYS A 16 -9.02 10.07 -6.02
N ALA A 17 -9.93 10.73 -6.74
CA ALA A 17 -9.61 11.94 -7.52
C ALA A 17 -9.14 13.09 -6.62
N ALA A 18 -9.73 13.25 -5.44
CA ALA A 18 -9.31 14.27 -4.48
C ALA A 18 -7.88 14.02 -3.97
N ILE A 19 -7.52 12.78 -3.69
CA ILE A 19 -6.16 12.40 -3.27
C ILE A 19 -5.17 12.63 -4.41
N GLU A 20 -5.51 12.21 -5.63
CA GLU A 20 -4.67 12.43 -6.81
C GLU A 20 -4.41 13.92 -7.05
N ALA A 21 -5.43 14.76 -6.93
CA ALA A 21 -5.30 16.21 -7.08
C ALA A 21 -4.40 16.82 -6.00
N LYS A 22 -4.42 16.27 -4.79
CA LYS A 22 -3.69 16.80 -3.65
C LYS A 22 -2.21 16.44 -3.64
N CYS A 23 -1.84 15.20 -3.97
CA CYS A 23 -0.46 14.73 -3.84
C CYS A 23 0.03 13.81 -4.96
N ALA A 24 -0.80 13.47 -5.93
CA ALA A 24 -0.45 12.62 -7.08
C ALA A 24 0.34 11.36 -6.69
N PRO A 25 -0.17 10.50 -5.80
CA PRO A 25 0.54 9.30 -5.39
C PRO A 25 0.46 8.21 -6.44
N ASP A 26 1.42 7.27 -6.39
CA ASP A 26 1.38 6.06 -7.20
C ASP A 26 0.43 5.01 -6.61
N CYS A 27 0.30 5.01 -5.27
CA CYS A 27 -0.67 4.14 -4.60
C CYS A 27 -1.12 4.77 -3.27
N VAL A 28 -2.21 4.21 -2.71
CA VAL A 28 -2.75 4.57 -1.40
C VAL A 28 -2.80 3.34 -0.50
N GLU A 29 -2.59 3.55 0.78
CA GLU A 29 -2.63 2.49 1.78
C GLU A 29 -2.85 3.11 3.18
N MET A 30 -2.79 2.32 4.22
CA MET A 30 -3.25 2.78 5.53
C MET A 30 -2.21 2.70 6.66
N GLU A 31 -0.98 2.21 6.41
CA GLU A 31 -0.01 1.98 7.50
C GLU A 31 1.39 2.54 7.25
N GLY A 32 1.79 2.74 6.02
CA GLY A 32 3.19 3.03 5.66
C GLY A 32 3.77 4.29 6.30
N ALA A 33 3.00 5.36 6.34
CA ALA A 33 3.48 6.62 6.94
C ALA A 33 3.73 6.47 8.44
N ALA A 34 2.90 5.70 9.16
CA ALA A 34 3.10 5.44 10.58
C ALA A 34 4.42 4.69 10.83
N VAL A 35 4.67 3.64 10.05
CA VAL A 35 5.93 2.87 10.14
C VAL A 35 7.13 3.76 9.82
N SER A 36 7.06 4.51 8.72
CA SER A 36 8.12 5.40 8.28
C SER A 36 8.42 6.50 9.31
N GLN A 37 7.40 7.08 9.90
CA GLN A 37 7.54 8.12 10.91
C GLN A 37 8.24 7.60 12.17
N ILE A 38 7.88 6.44 12.66
CA ILE A 38 8.51 5.83 13.84
C ILE A 38 9.95 5.42 13.54
N ALA A 39 10.21 4.87 12.36
CA ALA A 39 11.56 4.54 11.92
C ALA A 39 12.45 5.79 11.91
N ALA A 40 11.97 6.89 11.33
CA ALA A 40 12.70 8.17 11.29
C ALA A 40 12.98 8.71 12.69
N LYS A 41 12.03 8.66 13.61
CA LYS A 41 12.23 9.10 15.00
C LYS A 41 13.34 8.31 15.72
N ASN A 42 13.53 7.07 15.35
CA ASN A 42 14.53 6.19 15.96
C ASN A 42 15.84 6.10 15.15
N GLY A 43 15.97 6.87 14.08
CA GLY A 43 17.17 6.85 13.25
C GLY A 43 17.35 5.55 12.48
N VAL A 44 16.28 4.82 12.19
CA VAL A 44 16.31 3.53 11.50
C VAL A 44 15.94 3.72 10.03
N PRO A 45 16.80 3.30 9.08
CA PRO A 45 16.44 3.31 7.66
C PRO A 45 15.20 2.46 7.40
N CYS A 46 14.33 2.93 6.51
CA CYS A 46 13.06 2.27 6.26
C CYS A 46 12.71 2.31 4.77
N VAL A 47 12.16 1.22 4.26
CA VAL A 47 11.55 1.17 2.93
C VAL A 47 10.19 0.49 3.07
N ILE A 48 9.21 0.99 2.36
CA ILE A 48 7.84 0.44 2.37
C ILE A 48 7.60 -0.30 1.06
N LEU A 49 7.23 -1.56 1.17
CA LEU A 49 6.86 -2.39 0.03
C LEU A 49 5.38 -2.72 0.12
N ARG A 50 4.66 -2.49 -0.97
CA ARG A 50 3.22 -2.76 -1.03
C ARG A 50 2.89 -3.56 -2.28
N ALA A 51 2.05 -4.56 -2.14
CA ALA A 51 1.41 -5.23 -3.27
C ALA A 51 0.00 -4.66 -3.43
N MET A 52 -0.47 -4.58 -4.67
CA MET A 52 -1.74 -3.95 -4.97
C MET A 52 -2.89 -4.96 -4.89
N SER A 53 -3.94 -4.62 -4.15
CA SER A 53 -5.13 -5.45 -4.02
C SER A 53 -6.25 -5.01 -4.97
N ASP A 54 -6.36 -3.72 -5.26
CA ASP A 54 -7.47 -3.14 -6.00
C ASP A 54 -7.06 -1.78 -6.60
N ASN A 55 -7.98 -1.15 -7.32
CA ASN A 55 -7.75 0.15 -7.97
C ASN A 55 -8.16 1.36 -7.15
N ALA A 56 -8.51 1.17 -5.88
CA ALA A 56 -8.96 2.22 -4.97
C ALA A 56 -10.18 2.97 -5.51
N ASP A 57 -11.17 2.23 -6.01
CA ASP A 57 -12.42 2.74 -6.54
C ASP A 57 -13.61 1.91 -6.00
N GLU A 58 -14.79 2.05 -6.59
CA GLU A 58 -16.01 1.39 -6.13
C GLU A 58 -15.90 -0.15 -6.15
N ASP A 59 -15.04 -0.70 -7.00
CA ASP A 59 -14.84 -2.15 -7.11
C ASP A 59 -13.93 -2.72 -6.00
N GLY A 60 -13.21 -1.89 -5.25
CA GLY A 60 -12.27 -2.33 -4.22
C GLY A 60 -12.88 -3.24 -3.17
N HIS A 61 -14.05 -2.89 -2.66
CA HIS A 61 -14.77 -3.72 -1.68
C HIS A 61 -15.17 -5.07 -2.28
N GLU A 62 -15.65 -5.10 -3.52
CA GLU A 62 -16.02 -6.33 -4.21
C GLU A 62 -14.81 -7.25 -4.38
N VAL A 63 -13.66 -6.72 -4.78
CA VAL A 63 -12.43 -7.50 -4.92
C VAL A 63 -12.02 -8.15 -3.60
N LEU A 64 -12.05 -7.40 -2.51
CA LEU A 64 -11.61 -7.88 -1.20
C LEU A 64 -12.58 -8.84 -0.53
N VAL A 65 -13.89 -8.62 -0.70
CA VAL A 65 -14.93 -9.34 0.05
C VAL A 65 -15.59 -10.41 -0.80
N VAL A 66 -15.97 -10.09 -2.04
CA VAL A 66 -16.77 -10.96 -2.91
C VAL A 66 -15.91 -11.85 -3.79
N LYS A 67 -14.89 -11.31 -4.43
CA LYS A 67 -14.03 -12.04 -5.38
C LYS A 67 -12.91 -12.83 -4.72
N LYS A 68 -12.88 -12.89 -3.39
CA LYS A 68 -11.89 -13.65 -2.60
C LYS A 68 -10.46 -13.34 -3.01
N PHE A 69 -10.01 -12.14 -2.68
CA PHE A 69 -8.62 -11.73 -2.84
C PHE A 69 -7.66 -12.80 -2.30
N SER A 70 -6.72 -13.25 -3.13
CA SER A 70 -5.80 -14.32 -2.74
C SER A 70 -4.65 -13.78 -1.89
N ILE A 71 -4.82 -13.79 -0.59
CA ILE A 71 -3.79 -13.40 0.38
C ILE A 71 -2.54 -14.26 0.22
N GLY A 72 -2.69 -15.55 -0.09
CA GLY A 72 -1.56 -16.46 -0.27
C GLY A 72 -0.61 -16.05 -1.39
N GLU A 73 -1.15 -15.72 -2.57
CA GLU A 73 -0.34 -15.25 -3.70
C GLU A 73 0.31 -13.89 -3.42
N TYR A 74 -0.43 -13.00 -2.82
CA TYR A 74 0.01 -11.68 -2.42
C TYR A 74 1.23 -11.77 -1.47
N VAL A 75 1.11 -12.56 -0.41
CA VAL A 75 2.17 -12.77 0.57
C VAL A 75 3.38 -13.45 -0.06
N ALA A 76 3.17 -14.47 -0.91
CA ALA A 76 4.26 -15.19 -1.57
C ALA A 76 5.09 -14.26 -2.45
N THR A 77 4.46 -13.40 -3.23
CA THR A 77 5.15 -12.44 -4.10
C THR A 77 5.93 -11.42 -3.28
N ALA A 78 5.31 -10.82 -2.27
CA ALA A 78 5.96 -9.84 -1.40
C ALA A 78 7.16 -10.46 -0.67
N THR A 79 7.01 -11.68 -0.16
CA THR A 79 8.07 -12.39 0.56
C THR A 79 9.28 -12.66 -0.33
N LYS A 80 9.08 -13.04 -1.59
CA LYS A 80 10.19 -13.23 -2.55
C LYS A 80 10.97 -11.96 -2.77
N ILE A 81 10.28 -10.84 -2.94
CA ILE A 81 10.93 -9.54 -3.14
C ILE A 81 11.75 -9.15 -1.91
N VAL A 82 11.17 -9.27 -0.72
CA VAL A 82 11.85 -8.94 0.53
C VAL A 82 13.07 -9.83 0.74
N ALA A 83 12.95 -11.14 0.51
CA ALA A 83 14.08 -12.07 0.64
C ALA A 83 15.23 -11.70 -0.30
N ALA A 84 14.92 -11.38 -1.57
CA ALA A 84 15.92 -10.96 -2.53
C ALA A 84 16.60 -9.65 -2.14
N MET A 85 15.86 -8.70 -1.59
CA MET A 85 16.42 -7.44 -1.09
C MET A 85 17.37 -7.67 0.09
N VAL A 86 17.00 -8.50 1.04
CA VAL A 86 17.84 -8.83 2.21
C VAL A 86 19.13 -9.52 1.76
N GLU A 87 19.08 -10.44 0.81
CA GLU A 87 20.26 -11.09 0.25
C GLU A 87 21.20 -10.11 -0.49
N ALA A 88 20.64 -9.04 -1.04
CA ALA A 88 21.41 -8.02 -1.77
C ALA A 88 22.10 -7.01 -0.85
N LEU A 89 21.74 -6.96 0.41
CA LEU A 89 22.40 -6.10 1.40
C LEU A 89 23.77 -6.70 1.81
#